data_35c2c8911c3668ce163680aea9ba89bb
#
_entry.id   35c2c8911c3668ce163680aea9ba89bb
#
_cell.length_a   1.000
_cell.length_b   1.000
_cell.length_c   1.000
_cell.angle_alpha   90.00
_cell.angle_beta   90.00
_cell.angle_gamma   90.00
#
_symmetry.space_group_name_H-M   'P 1'
#
loop_
_entity.id
_entity.type
_entity.pdbx_description
1 polymer ?
#
loop_
_entity_poly.entity_id
_entity_poly.type
_entity_poly.pdbx_seq_one_letter_code
_entity_poly.pdbx_strand_id
1 'polypeptide(L)'
;MAKKLTEEEKLEKKKEAEKLKKEKAAKKKKEIAERKKLSEAKSAFRATNEWKDFRNKLLVEGGFICQFCGNKYASKNMVLHHAFVAQNRDGKTPAEDYMDLRDPSRFRILCKRCHKLLHSLGEIKNPSPVVQETKECIRKTLGDEWVDLKQPKEK
;
A
#
# COMPACT_ATOMS: atom_id res chain seq x y z
N MET A 1 6.58 -44.08 -22.31
CA MET A 1 6.53 -44.87 -21.07
C MET A 1 7.02 -44.00 -19.93
N ALA A 2 6.17 -43.68 -18.93
CA ALA A 2 6.58 -42.88 -17.78
C ALA A 2 7.37 -43.76 -16.80
N LYS A 3 8.61 -43.39 -16.46
CA LYS A 3 9.42 -44.06 -15.46
C LYS A 3 8.75 -43.98 -14.10
N LYS A 4 8.42 -45.10 -13.47
CA LYS A 4 7.96 -45.13 -12.06
C LYS A 4 9.14 -44.73 -11.16
N LEU A 5 8.97 -43.68 -10.34
CA LEU A 5 9.94 -43.27 -9.33
C LEU A 5 10.15 -44.39 -8.31
N THR A 6 11.38 -44.57 -7.88
CA THR A 6 11.72 -45.49 -6.77
C THR A 6 11.18 -45.00 -5.45
N GLU A 7 11.03 -45.85 -4.45
CA GLU A 7 10.55 -45.47 -3.09
C GLU A 7 11.50 -44.46 -2.44
N GLU A 8 12.79 -44.55 -2.66
CA GLU A 8 13.80 -43.62 -2.17
C GLU A 8 13.62 -42.21 -2.78
N GLU A 9 13.42 -42.12 -4.10
CA GLU A 9 13.16 -40.84 -4.78
C GLU A 9 11.86 -40.18 -4.31
N LYS A 10 10.83 -40.96 -3.97
CA LYS A 10 9.57 -40.44 -3.41
C LYS A 10 9.78 -39.90 -2.01
N LEU A 11 10.57 -40.57 -1.19
CA LEU A 11 10.88 -40.14 0.19
C LEU A 11 11.71 -38.86 0.19
N GLU A 12 12.69 -38.74 -0.71
CA GLU A 12 13.52 -37.56 -0.83
C GLU A 12 12.70 -36.34 -1.28
N LYS A 13 11.85 -36.48 -2.30
CA LYS A 13 10.92 -35.43 -2.72
C LYS A 13 9.96 -35.00 -1.60
N LYS A 14 9.52 -35.94 -0.77
CA LYS A 14 8.65 -35.62 0.39
C LYS A 14 9.39 -34.80 1.43
N LYS A 15 10.65 -35.15 1.75
CA LYS A 15 11.51 -34.40 2.68
C LYS A 15 11.79 -32.98 2.15
N GLU A 16 12.10 -32.83 0.89
CA GLU A 16 12.35 -31.54 0.25
C GLU A 16 11.08 -30.66 0.24
N ALA A 17 9.93 -31.23 -0.08
CA ALA A 17 8.65 -30.52 -0.04
C ALA A 17 8.29 -30.06 1.38
N GLU A 18 8.60 -30.87 2.40
CA GLU A 18 8.38 -30.50 3.82
C GLU A 18 9.32 -29.37 4.25
N LYS A 19 10.61 -29.42 3.86
CA LYS A 19 11.59 -28.36 4.10
C LYS A 19 11.12 -27.04 3.49
N LEU A 20 10.72 -27.08 2.21
CA LEU A 20 10.22 -25.91 1.49
C LEU A 20 8.96 -25.32 2.15
N LYS A 21 8.05 -26.16 2.64
CA LYS A 21 6.87 -25.70 3.40
C LYS A 21 7.26 -24.99 4.70
N LYS A 22 8.23 -25.53 5.45
CA LYS A 22 8.73 -24.91 6.69
C LYS A 22 9.39 -23.57 6.42
N GLU A 23 10.22 -23.47 5.38
CA GLU A 23 10.86 -22.21 4.98
C GLU A 23 9.83 -21.16 4.56
N LYS A 24 8.84 -21.53 3.74
CA LYS A 24 7.74 -20.63 3.35
C LYS A 24 6.92 -20.14 4.54
N ALA A 25 6.65 -21.04 5.50
CA ALA A 25 5.93 -20.69 6.73
C ALA A 25 6.74 -19.73 7.61
N ALA A 26 8.04 -19.96 7.76
CA ALA A 26 8.93 -19.07 8.51
C ALA A 26 9.02 -17.68 7.86
N LYS A 27 9.20 -17.61 6.53
CA LYS A 27 9.21 -16.36 5.77
C LYS A 27 7.90 -15.58 5.95
N LYS A 28 6.77 -16.28 5.84
CA LYS A 28 5.45 -15.65 6.03
C LYS A 28 5.25 -15.11 7.45
N LYS A 29 5.71 -15.84 8.47
CA LYS A 29 5.67 -15.36 9.88
C LYS A 29 6.50 -14.09 10.06
N LYS A 30 7.70 -14.03 9.49
CA LYS A 30 8.57 -12.84 9.53
C LYS A 30 7.90 -11.64 8.86
N GLU A 31 7.36 -11.84 7.67
CA GLU A 31 6.65 -10.78 6.93
C GLU A 31 5.43 -10.23 7.70
N ILE A 32 4.65 -11.11 8.33
CA ILE A 32 3.51 -10.71 9.18
C ILE A 32 3.99 -9.88 10.38
N ALA A 33 5.08 -10.29 11.05
CA ALA A 33 5.64 -9.57 12.19
C ALA A 33 6.15 -8.17 11.78
N GLU A 34 6.85 -8.06 10.66
CA GLU A 34 7.32 -6.78 10.11
C GLU A 34 6.15 -5.87 9.75
N ARG A 35 5.12 -6.41 9.10
CA ARG A 35 3.90 -5.65 8.76
C ARG A 35 3.18 -5.15 10.01
N LYS A 36 3.13 -5.95 11.08
CA LYS A 36 2.54 -5.55 12.35
C LYS A 36 3.31 -4.39 12.98
N LYS A 37 4.64 -4.50 13.08
CA LYS A 37 5.51 -3.42 13.58
C LYS A 37 5.33 -2.12 12.80
N LEU A 38 5.29 -2.20 11.47
CA LEU A 38 5.05 -1.04 10.61
C LEU A 38 3.67 -0.41 10.87
N SER A 39 2.64 -1.24 11.05
CA SER A 39 1.29 -0.76 11.36
C SER A 39 1.22 -0.04 12.70
N GLU A 40 1.90 -0.57 13.72
CA GLU A 40 2.00 0.04 15.05
C GLU A 40 2.75 1.37 15.00
N ALA A 41 3.89 1.43 14.31
CA ALA A 41 4.65 2.66 14.12
C ALA A 41 3.82 3.74 13.41
N LYS A 42 3.10 3.39 12.34
CA LYS A 42 2.18 4.31 11.63
C LYS A 42 1.04 4.79 12.53
N SER A 43 0.53 3.93 13.39
CA SER A 43 -0.54 4.29 14.33
C SER A 43 -0.04 5.26 15.40
N ALA A 44 1.13 4.97 15.98
CA ALA A 44 1.78 5.84 16.95
C ALA A 44 2.08 7.23 16.37
N PHE A 45 2.64 7.28 15.16
CA PHE A 45 2.92 8.53 14.48
C PHE A 45 1.65 9.39 14.26
N ARG A 46 0.55 8.75 13.82
CA ARG A 46 -0.71 9.47 13.62
C ARG A 46 -1.34 10.00 14.90
N ALA A 47 -0.92 9.52 16.06
CA ALA A 47 -1.34 10.04 17.35
C ALA A 47 -0.55 11.28 17.80
N THR A 48 0.62 11.56 17.19
CA THR A 48 1.46 12.72 17.52
C THR A 48 0.78 14.05 17.21
N ASN A 49 1.16 15.09 17.92
CA ASN A 49 0.69 16.44 17.63
C ASN A 49 1.23 16.95 16.31
N GLU A 50 2.49 16.63 15.98
CA GLU A 50 3.12 16.97 14.70
C GLU A 50 2.28 16.53 13.51
N TRP A 51 1.85 15.25 13.49
CA TRP A 51 0.96 14.75 12.44
C TRP A 51 -0.40 15.46 12.43
N LYS A 52 -0.99 15.69 13.59
CA LYS A 52 -2.31 16.35 13.70
C LYS A 52 -2.25 17.77 13.17
N ASP A 53 -1.23 18.53 13.55
CA ASP A 53 -1.03 19.91 13.11
C ASP A 53 -0.76 19.99 11.61
N PHE A 54 0.14 19.14 11.10
CA PHE A 54 0.40 19.03 9.68
C PHE A 54 -0.87 18.70 8.90
N ARG A 55 -1.62 17.70 9.37
CA ARG A 55 -2.88 17.30 8.74
C ARG A 55 -3.90 18.44 8.75
N ASN A 56 -4.08 19.10 9.88
CA ASN A 56 -5.02 20.21 10.01
C ASN A 56 -4.64 21.38 9.10
N LYS A 57 -3.36 21.73 9.05
CA LYS A 57 -2.83 22.75 8.13
C LYS A 57 -3.23 22.45 6.69
N LEU A 58 -2.91 21.26 6.17
CA LEU A 58 -3.23 20.91 4.80
C LEU A 58 -4.74 20.87 4.52
N LEU A 59 -5.55 20.43 5.49
CA LEU A 59 -7.01 20.42 5.31
C LEU A 59 -7.60 21.84 5.24
N VAL A 60 -7.08 22.77 6.05
CA VAL A 60 -7.49 24.18 6.01
C VAL A 60 -7.07 24.82 4.69
N GLU A 61 -5.81 24.67 4.28
CA GLU A 61 -5.29 25.18 3.02
C GLU A 61 -6.06 24.62 1.81
N GLY A 62 -6.46 23.36 1.85
CA GLY A 62 -7.27 22.71 0.82
C GLY A 62 -8.78 22.94 0.93
N GLY A 63 -9.23 23.81 1.85
CA GLY A 63 -10.65 24.19 2.00
C GLY A 63 -11.57 23.03 2.35
N PHE A 64 -11.04 21.91 2.86
CA PHE A 64 -11.78 20.67 3.14
C PHE A 64 -12.44 20.07 1.88
N ILE A 65 -11.83 20.27 0.72
CA ILE A 65 -12.32 19.77 -0.58
C ILE A 65 -11.56 18.48 -0.93
N CYS A 66 -12.30 17.45 -1.33
CA CYS A 66 -11.71 16.21 -1.83
C CYS A 66 -11.13 16.44 -3.23
N GLN A 67 -9.83 16.24 -3.39
CA GLN A 67 -9.15 16.48 -4.67
C GLN A 67 -9.57 15.50 -5.78
N PHE A 68 -10.26 14.40 -5.44
CA PHE A 68 -10.75 13.46 -6.44
C PHE A 68 -12.20 13.75 -6.87
N CYS A 69 -13.15 13.91 -5.93
CA CYS A 69 -14.55 14.12 -6.28
C CYS A 69 -14.99 15.60 -6.23
N GLY A 70 -14.13 16.53 -5.83
CA GLY A 70 -14.42 17.97 -5.77
C GLY A 70 -15.37 18.40 -4.64
N ASN A 71 -15.92 17.46 -3.88
CA ASN A 71 -16.91 17.80 -2.85
C ASN A 71 -16.24 18.21 -1.52
N LYS A 72 -16.88 19.11 -0.80
CA LYS A 72 -16.48 19.56 0.54
C LYS A 72 -17.03 18.65 1.62
N TYR A 73 -16.19 18.36 2.64
CA TYR A 73 -16.55 17.47 3.73
C TYR A 73 -16.08 18.02 5.08
N ALA A 74 -16.71 17.60 6.16
CA ALA A 74 -16.19 17.84 7.50
C ALA A 74 -14.84 17.16 7.72
N SER A 75 -13.95 17.74 8.51
CA SER A 75 -12.58 17.24 8.78
C SER A 75 -12.56 15.75 9.18
N LYS A 76 -13.52 15.27 9.97
CA LYS A 76 -13.64 13.86 10.38
C LYS A 76 -13.83 12.88 9.23
N ASN A 77 -14.31 13.34 8.07
CA ASN A 77 -14.55 12.55 6.87
C ASN A 77 -13.44 12.69 5.83
N MET A 78 -12.41 13.48 6.12
CA MET A 78 -11.25 13.70 5.26
C MET A 78 -10.05 12.89 5.72
N VAL A 79 -9.24 12.48 4.77
CA VAL A 79 -8.02 11.70 4.98
C VAL A 79 -6.90 12.31 4.16
N LEU A 80 -5.70 12.38 4.73
CA LEU A 80 -4.49 12.61 3.94
C LEU A 80 -4.01 11.26 3.42
N HIS A 81 -4.04 11.10 2.12
CA HIS A 81 -3.52 9.93 1.42
C HIS A 81 -2.07 10.18 1.03
N HIS A 82 -1.17 9.26 1.36
CA HIS A 82 0.23 9.32 0.94
C HIS A 82 0.32 8.82 -0.51
N ALA A 83 0.89 9.62 -1.40
CA ALA A 83 1.09 9.24 -2.81
C ALA A 83 2.11 8.11 -2.95
N PHE A 84 3.15 8.15 -2.14
CA PHE A 84 4.27 7.22 -2.22
C PHE A 84 4.55 6.64 -0.84
N VAL A 85 4.03 5.46 -0.58
CA VAL A 85 4.49 4.67 0.55
C VAL A 85 5.01 3.37 -0.01
N ALA A 86 6.31 3.17 0.10
CA ALA A 86 6.95 1.88 -0.07
C ALA A 86 7.90 1.66 -1.25
N GLN A 87 8.51 2.68 -1.77
CA GLN A 87 9.77 2.42 -2.48
C GLN A 87 10.86 3.09 -1.69
N ASN A 88 11.83 2.29 -1.21
CA ASN A 88 13.05 2.70 -0.50
C ASN A 88 13.78 3.82 -1.24
N ARG A 89 13.16 5.00 -1.30
CA ARG A 89 13.81 6.18 -1.83
C ARG A 89 14.81 6.64 -0.77
N ASP A 90 16.01 6.86 -1.17
CA ASP A 90 17.08 7.40 -0.32
C ASP A 90 17.48 6.53 0.88
N GLY A 91 17.31 5.21 0.80
CA GLY A 91 17.72 4.29 1.87
C GLY A 91 16.84 4.34 3.12
N LYS A 92 15.72 5.03 3.09
CA LYS A 92 14.79 5.11 4.22
C LYS A 92 13.98 3.82 4.37
N THR A 93 13.69 3.46 5.60
CA THR A 93 12.71 2.41 5.87
C THR A 93 11.29 2.86 5.48
N PRO A 94 10.34 1.95 5.18
CA PRO A 94 8.96 2.29 4.89
C PRO A 94 8.26 3.08 6.02
N ALA A 95 8.74 2.96 7.26
CA ALA A 95 8.23 3.73 8.38
C ALA A 95 8.73 5.18 8.34
N GLU A 96 10.02 5.38 8.13
CA GLU A 96 10.64 6.71 8.03
C GLU A 96 10.08 7.48 6.84
N ASP A 97 9.91 6.82 5.70
CA ASP A 97 9.28 7.44 4.53
C ASP A 97 7.82 7.85 4.78
N TYR A 98 7.06 7.02 5.51
CA TYR A 98 5.69 7.35 5.90
C TYR A 98 5.62 8.55 6.86
N MET A 99 6.61 8.69 7.75
CA MET A 99 6.67 9.77 8.75
C MET A 99 7.29 11.07 8.23
N ASP A 100 7.75 11.08 6.99
CA ASP A 100 8.36 12.27 6.40
C ASP A 100 7.29 13.29 5.96
N LEU A 101 7.19 14.39 6.70
CA LEU A 101 6.24 15.50 6.47
C LEU A 101 6.85 16.68 5.72
N ARG A 102 8.12 16.58 5.29
CA ARG A 102 8.84 17.71 4.68
C ARG A 102 8.29 18.11 3.31
N ASP A 103 7.67 17.17 2.61
CA ASP A 103 7.13 17.42 1.28
C ASP A 103 5.60 17.27 1.27
N PRO A 104 4.84 18.38 1.39
CA PRO A 104 3.39 18.37 1.33
C PRO A 104 2.81 17.84 0.01
N SER A 105 3.57 17.91 -1.09
CA SER A 105 3.12 17.43 -2.41
C SER A 105 2.89 15.93 -2.46
N ARG A 106 3.48 15.19 -1.51
CA ARG A 106 3.31 13.75 -1.33
C ARG A 106 1.95 13.35 -0.75
N PHE A 107 1.15 14.33 -0.33
CA PHE A 107 -0.14 14.08 0.28
C PHE A 107 -1.27 14.56 -0.63
N ARG A 108 -2.37 13.82 -0.62
CA ARG A 108 -3.62 14.24 -1.26
C ARG A 108 -4.74 14.26 -0.24
N ILE A 109 -5.55 15.29 -0.34
CA ILE A 109 -6.72 15.46 0.50
C ILE A 109 -7.88 14.72 -0.13
N LEU A 110 -8.31 13.64 0.46
CA LEU A 110 -9.38 12.78 -0.05
C LEU A 110 -10.48 12.60 1.00
N CYS A 111 -11.73 12.46 0.55
CA CYS A 111 -12.76 11.95 1.43
C CYS A 111 -12.57 10.44 1.66
N LYS A 112 -13.08 9.91 2.78
CA LYS A 112 -12.96 8.48 3.13
C LYS A 112 -13.44 7.53 2.03
N ARG A 113 -14.49 7.91 1.27
CA ARG A 113 -15.01 7.10 0.17
C ARG A 113 -14.03 7.00 -0.98
N CYS A 114 -13.52 8.15 -1.45
CA CYS A 114 -12.54 8.19 -2.53
C CYS A 114 -11.23 7.52 -2.13
N HIS A 115 -10.75 7.71 -0.90
CA HIS A 115 -9.59 7.03 -0.37
C HIS A 115 -9.75 5.50 -0.39
N LYS A 116 -10.91 4.99 0.06
CA LYS A 116 -11.21 3.56 0.01
C LYS A 116 -11.26 3.03 -1.43
N LEU A 117 -11.87 3.79 -2.34
CA LEU A 117 -11.94 3.44 -3.77
C LEU A 117 -10.55 3.28 -4.38
N LEU A 118 -9.65 4.25 -4.16
CA LEU A 118 -8.28 4.19 -4.67
C LEU A 118 -7.53 2.95 -4.20
N HIS A 119 -7.62 2.63 -2.90
CA HIS A 119 -7.01 1.41 -2.37
C HIS A 119 -7.60 0.14 -3.00
N SER A 120 -8.92 0.07 -3.13
CA SER A 120 -9.59 -1.10 -3.76
C SER A 120 -9.17 -1.29 -5.21
N LEU A 121 -9.06 -0.22 -5.99
CA LEU A 121 -8.61 -0.28 -7.38
C LEU A 121 -7.13 -0.71 -7.50
N GLY A 122 -6.28 -0.25 -6.59
CA GLY A 122 -4.86 -0.63 -6.54
C GLY A 122 -4.63 -2.13 -6.21
N GLU A 123 -5.59 -2.79 -5.57
CA GLU A 123 -5.49 -4.21 -5.20
C GLU A 123 -5.91 -5.17 -6.33
N ILE A 124 -6.57 -4.69 -7.38
CA ILE A 124 -7.04 -5.53 -8.50
C ILE A 124 -5.87 -5.92 -9.38
N LYS A 125 -5.52 -7.21 -9.35
CA LYS A 125 -4.37 -7.77 -10.10
C LYS A 125 -4.64 -7.89 -11.60
N ASN A 126 -5.86 -8.31 -11.97
CA ASN A 126 -6.29 -8.50 -13.36
C ASN A 126 -7.50 -7.60 -13.61
N PRO A 127 -7.29 -6.31 -13.91
CA PRO A 127 -8.38 -5.37 -14.07
C PRO A 127 -9.15 -5.64 -15.37
N SER A 128 -10.49 -5.61 -15.27
CA SER A 128 -11.35 -5.57 -16.46
C SER A 128 -11.15 -4.26 -17.25
N PRO A 129 -11.57 -4.19 -18.52
CA PRO A 129 -11.47 -2.96 -19.31
C PRO A 129 -12.05 -1.73 -18.59
N VAL A 130 -13.20 -1.85 -17.96
CA VAL A 130 -13.84 -0.76 -17.18
C VAL A 130 -12.98 -0.30 -16.02
N VAL A 131 -12.32 -1.24 -15.32
CA VAL A 131 -11.40 -0.92 -14.23
C VAL A 131 -10.14 -0.24 -14.75
N GLN A 132 -9.65 -0.64 -15.94
CA GLN A 132 -8.51 0.00 -16.59
C GLN A 132 -8.82 1.44 -16.97
N GLU A 133 -9.96 1.68 -17.61
CA GLU A 133 -10.44 3.03 -17.95
C GLU A 133 -10.61 3.90 -16.70
N THR A 134 -11.16 3.33 -15.62
CA THR A 134 -11.28 4.03 -14.34
C THR A 134 -9.91 4.41 -13.78
N LYS A 135 -8.93 3.51 -13.81
CA LYS A 135 -7.55 3.80 -13.40
C LYS A 135 -6.93 4.90 -14.25
N GLU A 136 -7.14 4.88 -15.55
CA GLU A 136 -6.66 5.93 -16.47
C GLU A 136 -7.29 7.29 -16.19
N CYS A 137 -8.59 7.33 -15.92
CA CYS A 137 -9.26 8.56 -15.52
C CYS A 137 -8.67 9.12 -14.22
N ILE A 138 -8.38 8.26 -13.24
CA ILE A 138 -7.73 8.65 -11.99
C ILE A 138 -6.32 9.19 -12.25
N ARG A 139 -5.53 8.55 -13.11
CA ARG A 139 -4.19 9.03 -13.51
C ARG A 139 -4.26 10.44 -14.10
N LYS A 140 -5.18 10.67 -15.01
CA LYS A 140 -5.37 11.99 -15.62
C LYS A 140 -5.76 13.07 -14.60
N THR A 141 -6.49 12.68 -13.54
CA THR A 141 -7.01 13.63 -12.54
C THR A 141 -6.03 13.88 -11.41
N LEU A 142 -5.35 12.85 -10.95
CA LEU A 142 -4.51 12.90 -9.74
C LEU A 142 -3.02 12.74 -10.00
N GLY A 143 -2.62 12.25 -11.20
CA GLY A 143 -1.25 11.92 -11.56
C GLY A 143 -0.99 10.38 -11.50
N ASP A 144 0.06 9.92 -12.20
CA ASP A 144 0.36 8.50 -12.38
C ASP A 144 0.66 7.77 -11.07
N GLU A 145 1.28 8.45 -10.14
CA GLU A 145 1.65 7.93 -8.83
C GLU A 145 0.48 7.48 -7.95
N TRP A 146 -0.74 7.85 -8.31
CA TRP A 146 -1.94 7.61 -7.48
C TRP A 146 -2.65 6.31 -7.74
N VAL A 147 -2.35 5.66 -8.84
CA VAL A 147 -3.05 4.44 -9.27
C VAL A 147 -2.26 3.19 -8.99
N ASP A 148 -0.93 3.26 -8.99
CA ASP A 148 -0.06 2.12 -8.82
C ASP A 148 0.49 2.03 -7.40
N LEU A 149 -0.38 1.72 -6.45
CA LEU A 149 -0.02 1.42 -5.06
C LEU A 149 0.81 0.13 -4.92
N LYS A 150 0.87 -0.67 -5.97
CA LYS A 150 1.75 -1.84 -6.10
C LYS A 150 2.15 -1.95 -7.57
N GLN A 151 3.33 -1.47 -7.92
CA GLN A 151 3.92 -1.90 -9.18
C GLN A 151 4.06 -3.43 -9.17
N PRO A 152 3.69 -4.11 -10.27
CA PRO A 152 4.00 -5.52 -10.37
C PRO A 152 5.51 -5.67 -10.19
N LYS A 153 5.92 -6.55 -9.26
CA LYS A 153 7.32 -6.96 -9.19
C LYS A 153 7.68 -7.49 -10.56
N GLU A 154 8.60 -6.84 -11.22
CA GLU A 154 9.22 -7.39 -12.42
C GLU A 154 9.70 -8.81 -12.11
N LYS A 155 9.33 -9.74 -12.99
CA LYS A 155 9.69 -11.15 -12.85
C LYS A 155 11.15 -11.35 -13.22
#